data_25058ddeb336faa08360c8eab7dd6308
#
_entry.id   25058ddeb336faa08360c8eab7dd6308
#
_cell.length_a   1.000
_cell.length_b   1.000
_cell.length_c   1.000
_cell.angle_alpha   90.00
_cell.angle_beta   90.00
_cell.angle_gamma   90.00
#
_symmetry.space_group_name_H-M   'P 1'
#
loop_
_entity.id
_entity.type
_entity.pdbx_description
1 polymer ?
#
loop_
_entity_poly.entity_id
_entity_poly.type
_entity_poly.pdbx_seq_one_letter_code
_entity_poly.pdbx_strand_id
1 'polypeptide(L)'
;MKVEKMTMPIYMDYSSTTPVDPRVAEKMIPFITEDFGNPASRSHPYGWTAEKAVEIARKEVAKLVNADPREIVWTSGDTESNNLAIKGAGNFYSTKGKHIVTLAT
;
A
#
# COMPACT_ATOMS: atom_id res chain seq x y z
N MET A 1 41.98 -5.05 15.68
CA MET A 1 41.08 -6.19 15.37
C MET A 1 40.49 -5.91 14.00
N LYS A 2 40.90 -6.68 12.98
CA LYS A 2 40.27 -6.59 11.66
C LYS A 2 38.90 -7.22 11.77
N VAL A 3 37.84 -6.44 11.67
CA VAL A 3 36.50 -6.95 11.46
C VAL A 3 36.48 -7.58 10.07
N GLU A 4 36.45 -8.91 9.99
CA GLU A 4 36.21 -9.59 8.72
C GLU A 4 34.89 -9.08 8.16
N LYS A 5 34.96 -8.54 6.96
CA LYS A 5 33.79 -8.06 6.23
C LYS A 5 32.98 -9.30 5.86
N MET A 6 32.01 -9.66 6.72
CA MET A 6 31.07 -10.74 6.39
C MET A 6 30.42 -10.39 5.06
N THR A 7 30.72 -11.19 4.03
CA THR A 7 30.02 -11.12 2.76
C THR A 7 28.61 -11.64 2.99
N MET A 8 27.66 -10.71 2.99
CA MET A 8 26.25 -11.09 3.08
C MET A 8 25.86 -11.93 1.86
N PRO A 9 25.08 -13.00 2.05
CA PRO A 9 24.58 -13.79 0.94
C PRO A 9 23.77 -12.93 -0.03
N ILE A 10 23.72 -13.34 -1.30
CA ILE A 10 22.87 -12.67 -2.29
C ILE A 10 21.41 -12.92 -1.93
N TYR A 11 20.65 -11.82 -1.77
CA TYR A 11 19.22 -11.89 -1.52
C TYR A 11 18.46 -12.06 -2.84
N MET A 12 17.68 -13.12 -2.96
CA MET A 12 16.96 -13.49 -4.19
C MET A 12 15.43 -13.60 -4.00
N ASP A 13 14.91 -13.19 -2.85
CA ASP A 13 13.46 -13.28 -2.54
C ASP A 13 12.74 -11.92 -2.73
N TYR A 14 12.98 -11.30 -3.89
CA TYR A 14 12.41 -9.98 -4.22
C TYR A 14 10.89 -9.97 -4.45
N SER A 15 10.28 -11.15 -4.60
CA SER A 15 8.82 -11.26 -4.60
C SER A 15 8.21 -11.08 -3.20
N SER A 16 8.98 -11.34 -2.15
CA SER A 16 8.57 -11.16 -0.77
C SER A 16 8.81 -9.72 -0.29
N THR A 17 10.05 -9.26 -0.36
CA THR A 17 10.44 -7.92 0.09
C THR A 17 11.54 -7.35 -0.80
N THR A 18 11.57 -6.04 -0.93
CA THR A 18 12.60 -5.30 -1.66
C THR A 18 13.08 -4.11 -0.84
N PRO A 19 14.31 -3.61 -1.09
CA PRO A 19 14.71 -2.32 -0.53
C PRO A 19 13.74 -1.22 -0.95
N VAL A 20 13.44 -0.31 -0.04
CA VAL A 20 12.69 0.90 -0.38
C VAL A 20 13.57 1.82 -1.22
N ASP A 21 13.05 2.32 -2.34
CA ASP A 21 13.77 3.33 -3.13
C ASP A 21 14.10 4.54 -2.23
N PRO A 22 15.36 5.04 -2.23
CA PRO A 22 15.74 6.16 -1.38
C PRO A 22 14.86 7.40 -1.53
N ARG A 23 14.36 7.70 -2.73
CA ARG A 23 13.46 8.81 -3.00
C ARG A 23 12.11 8.62 -2.32
N VAL A 24 11.64 7.37 -2.22
CA VAL A 24 10.40 7.01 -1.52
C VAL A 24 10.62 7.13 -0.02
N ALA A 25 11.73 6.58 0.50
CA ALA A 25 12.07 6.67 1.92
C ALA A 25 12.14 8.13 2.39
N GLU A 26 12.78 9.01 1.61
CA GLU A 26 12.87 10.46 1.89
C GLU A 26 11.47 11.10 2.00
N LYS A 27 10.51 10.69 1.17
CA LYS A 27 9.12 11.19 1.23
C LYS A 27 8.33 10.61 2.40
N MET A 28 8.68 9.44 2.89
CA MET A 28 7.99 8.79 4.00
C MET A 28 8.43 9.30 5.37
N ILE A 29 9.72 9.62 5.53
CA ILE A 29 10.31 10.01 6.82
C ILE A 29 9.53 11.14 7.52
N PRO A 30 9.15 12.25 6.87
CA PRO A 30 8.39 13.31 7.54
C PRO A 30 7.09 12.85 8.17
N PHE A 31 6.39 11.89 7.54
CA PHE A 31 5.13 11.34 8.08
C PHE A 31 5.34 10.39 9.26
N ILE A 32 6.56 9.94 9.50
CA ILE A 32 6.90 9.10 10.65
C ILE A 32 7.36 9.97 11.83
N THR A 33 8.00 11.10 11.55
CA THR A 33 8.72 11.90 12.56
C THR A 33 8.06 13.24 12.89
N GLU A 34 7.35 13.87 11.96
CA GLU A 34 6.82 15.23 12.09
C GLU A 34 5.32 15.29 11.82
N ASP A 35 4.88 14.87 10.65
CA ASP A 35 3.49 14.95 10.18
C ASP A 35 2.72 13.64 10.45
N PHE A 36 2.90 13.06 11.63
CA PHE A 36 2.35 11.75 12.02
C PHE A 36 0.88 11.75 12.42
N GLY A 37 0.13 12.80 12.08
CA GLY A 37 -1.29 12.92 12.41
C GLY A 37 -2.14 11.80 11.80
N ASN A 38 -3.24 11.46 12.49
CA ASN A 38 -4.19 10.49 11.99
C ASN A 38 -5.11 11.16 10.94
N PRO A 39 -5.12 10.69 9.67
CA PRO A 39 -5.96 11.28 8.62
C PRO A 39 -7.48 11.15 8.89
N ALA A 40 -7.90 10.27 9.80
CA ALA A 40 -9.29 10.17 10.22
C ALA A 40 -9.70 11.22 11.26
N SER A 41 -8.75 11.94 11.85
CA SER A 41 -9.00 12.98 12.87
C SER A 41 -9.37 14.30 12.19
N ARG A 42 -10.66 14.61 12.16
CA ARG A 42 -11.20 15.82 11.49
C ARG A 42 -11.25 17.07 12.35
N SER A 43 -10.97 16.95 13.64
CA SER A 43 -11.15 18.04 14.62
C SER A 43 -9.94 18.95 14.83
N HIS A 44 -8.80 18.66 14.21
CA HIS A 44 -7.57 19.41 14.43
C HIS A 44 -6.62 19.38 13.21
N PRO A 45 -5.69 20.36 13.11
CA PRO A 45 -4.82 20.56 11.95
C PRO A 45 -3.90 19.37 11.62
N TYR A 46 -3.45 18.61 12.62
CA TYR A 46 -2.62 17.42 12.39
C TYR A 46 -3.35 16.37 11.53
N GLY A 47 -4.63 16.15 11.80
CA GLY A 47 -5.46 15.27 10.99
C GLY A 47 -5.68 15.81 9.58
N TRP A 48 -5.90 17.10 9.40
CA TRP A 48 -6.11 17.73 8.09
C TRP A 48 -4.86 17.64 7.21
N THR A 49 -3.67 17.84 7.78
CA THR A 49 -2.40 17.69 7.06
C THR A 49 -2.24 16.25 6.58
N ALA A 50 -2.50 15.28 7.44
CA ALA A 50 -2.42 13.86 7.08
C ALA A 50 -3.47 13.46 6.03
N GLU A 51 -4.73 13.90 6.18
CA GLU A 51 -5.81 13.66 5.20
C GLU A 51 -5.44 14.21 3.82
N LYS A 52 -4.93 15.44 3.76
CA LYS A 52 -4.48 16.05 2.50
C LYS A 52 -3.37 15.25 1.83
N ALA A 53 -2.39 14.76 2.60
CA ALA A 53 -1.31 13.94 2.07
C ALA A 53 -1.82 12.60 1.50
N VAL A 54 -2.75 11.94 2.20
CA VAL A 54 -3.40 10.70 1.74
C VAL A 54 -4.17 10.93 0.44
N GLU A 55 -4.91 12.05 0.33
CA GLU A 55 -5.67 12.35 -0.89
C GLU A 55 -4.77 12.70 -2.09
N ILE A 56 -3.64 13.35 -1.86
CA ILE A 56 -2.63 13.57 -2.92
C ILE A 56 -2.08 12.23 -3.39
N ALA A 57 -1.66 11.37 -2.47
CA ALA A 57 -1.15 10.03 -2.79
C ALA A 57 -2.17 9.19 -3.55
N ARG A 58 -3.44 9.24 -3.15
CA ARG A 58 -4.55 8.57 -3.84
C ARG A 58 -4.68 9.00 -5.29
N LYS A 59 -4.59 10.29 -5.56
CA LYS A 59 -4.65 10.84 -6.92
C LYS A 59 -3.47 10.41 -7.77
N GLU A 60 -2.27 10.37 -7.19
CA GLU A 60 -1.06 9.93 -7.91
C GLU A 60 -1.14 8.45 -8.29
N VAL A 61 -1.59 7.59 -7.36
CA VAL A 61 -1.78 6.15 -7.65
C VAL A 61 -2.88 5.95 -8.69
N ALA A 62 -4.01 6.64 -8.57
CA ALA A 62 -5.10 6.57 -9.54
C ALA A 62 -4.63 6.95 -10.95
N LYS A 63 -3.86 8.04 -11.06
CA LYS A 63 -3.28 8.49 -12.32
C LYS A 63 -2.35 7.44 -12.95
N LEU A 64 -1.54 6.78 -12.13
CA LEU A 64 -0.61 5.74 -12.59
C LEU A 64 -1.33 4.56 -13.26
N VAL A 65 -2.49 4.18 -12.72
CA VAL A 65 -3.30 3.04 -13.23
C VAL A 65 -4.48 3.46 -14.09
N ASN A 66 -4.58 4.76 -14.40
CA ASN A 66 -5.68 5.34 -15.19
C ASN A 66 -7.07 5.05 -14.59
N ALA A 67 -7.19 5.20 -13.27
CA ALA A 67 -8.42 5.01 -12.52
C ALA A 67 -8.95 6.32 -11.92
N ASP A 68 -10.21 6.33 -11.48
CA ASP A 68 -10.73 7.42 -10.63
C ASP A 68 -10.15 7.28 -9.22
N PRO A 69 -9.77 8.39 -8.54
CA PRO A 69 -9.25 8.32 -7.16
C PRO A 69 -10.17 7.59 -6.18
N ARG A 70 -11.48 7.56 -6.42
CA ARG A 70 -12.47 6.84 -5.60
C ARG A 70 -12.39 5.32 -5.76
N GLU A 71 -11.73 4.83 -6.81
CA GLU A 71 -11.49 3.40 -7.04
C GLU A 71 -10.26 2.88 -6.29
N ILE A 72 -9.45 3.78 -5.69
CA ILE A 72 -8.28 3.39 -4.92
C ILE A 72 -8.68 3.14 -3.46
N VAL A 73 -8.42 1.94 -2.99
CA VAL A 73 -8.65 1.53 -1.60
C VAL A 73 -7.33 1.19 -0.92
N TRP A 74 -7.04 1.89 0.16
CA TRP A 74 -5.87 1.62 0.99
C TRP A 74 -6.14 0.43 1.92
N THR A 75 -5.21 -0.52 1.95
CA THR A 75 -5.28 -1.71 2.79
C THR A 75 -4.00 -1.86 3.60
N SER A 76 -4.03 -2.69 4.62
CA SER A 76 -2.87 -2.99 5.46
C SER A 76 -1.82 -3.88 4.77
N GLY A 77 -2.17 -4.53 3.67
CA GLY A 77 -1.27 -5.40 2.93
C GLY A 77 -1.97 -6.31 1.94
N ASP A 78 -1.21 -7.23 1.37
CA ASP A 78 -1.65 -8.14 0.31
C ASP A 78 -2.83 -9.02 0.73
N THR A 79 -2.77 -9.63 1.90
CA THR A 79 -3.85 -10.50 2.41
C THR A 79 -5.19 -9.79 2.48
N GLU A 80 -5.24 -8.56 3.00
CA GLU A 80 -6.46 -7.77 3.05
C GLU A 80 -6.92 -7.38 1.66
N SER A 81 -6.03 -6.96 0.78
CA SER A 81 -6.34 -6.60 -0.60
C SER A 81 -6.96 -7.76 -1.37
N ASN A 82 -6.38 -8.96 -1.28
CA ASN A 82 -6.88 -10.15 -1.93
C ASN A 82 -8.26 -10.56 -1.39
N ASN A 83 -8.46 -10.53 -0.08
CA ASN A 83 -9.76 -10.83 0.53
C ASN A 83 -10.82 -9.81 0.12
N LEU A 84 -10.48 -8.52 0.11
CA LEU A 84 -11.39 -7.46 -0.31
C LEU A 84 -11.80 -7.64 -1.77
N ALA A 85 -10.86 -7.87 -2.67
CA ALA A 85 -11.12 -8.04 -4.10
C ALA A 85 -11.95 -9.30 -4.38
N ILE A 86 -11.52 -10.46 -3.91
CA ILE A 86 -12.14 -11.74 -4.23
C ILE A 86 -13.52 -11.86 -3.57
N LYS A 87 -13.61 -11.60 -2.26
CA LYS A 87 -14.88 -11.69 -1.52
C LYS A 87 -15.83 -10.57 -1.92
N GLY A 88 -15.33 -9.36 -2.12
CA GLY A 88 -16.13 -8.22 -2.55
C GLY A 88 -16.74 -8.46 -3.92
N ALA A 89 -15.96 -8.85 -4.91
CA ALA A 89 -16.46 -9.18 -6.25
C ALA A 89 -17.40 -10.38 -6.22
N GLY A 90 -17.04 -11.46 -5.49
CA GLY A 90 -17.87 -12.65 -5.37
C GLY A 90 -19.25 -12.35 -4.77
N ASN A 91 -19.32 -11.54 -3.74
CA ASN A 91 -20.59 -11.14 -3.12
C ASN A 91 -21.39 -10.20 -4.02
N PHE A 92 -20.74 -9.17 -4.58
CA PHE A 92 -21.41 -8.18 -5.43
C PHE A 92 -22.03 -8.80 -6.70
N TYR A 93 -21.29 -9.71 -7.34
CA TYR A 93 -21.74 -10.36 -8.57
C TYR A 93 -22.45 -11.69 -8.36
N SER A 94 -22.78 -12.09 -7.14
CA SER A 94 -23.39 -13.39 -6.79
C SER A 94 -24.68 -13.71 -7.55
N THR A 95 -25.42 -12.69 -7.98
CA THR A 95 -26.63 -12.84 -8.80
C THR A 95 -26.35 -13.05 -10.27
N LYS A 96 -25.15 -12.69 -10.76
CA LYS A 96 -24.74 -12.84 -12.17
C LYS A 96 -23.95 -14.14 -12.41
N GLY A 97 -23.27 -14.64 -11.40
CA GLY A 97 -22.48 -15.87 -11.49
C GLY A 97 -21.86 -16.23 -10.15
N LYS A 98 -21.57 -17.51 -9.95
CA LYS A 98 -20.97 -18.05 -8.71
C LYS A 98 -19.67 -18.79 -8.97
N HIS A 99 -19.15 -18.73 -10.20
CA HIS A 99 -17.96 -19.48 -10.60
C HIS A 99 -16.71 -18.58 -10.51
N ILE A 100 -15.71 -19.03 -9.78
CA ILE A 100 -14.41 -18.37 -9.64
C ILE A 100 -13.36 -19.33 -10.22
N VAL A 101 -12.53 -18.82 -11.13
CA VAL A 101 -11.44 -19.59 -11.75
C VAL A 101 -10.11 -19.09 -11.20
N THR A 102 -9.25 -20.01 -10.83
CA THR A 102 -7.88 -19.73 -10.36
C THR A 102 -6.92 -20.78 -10.87
N LEU A 103 -5.62 -20.53 -10.68
CA LEU A 103 -4.58 -21.50 -10.99
C LEU A 103 -4.52 -22.59 -9.91
N ALA A 104 -4.26 -23.83 -10.34
CA ALA A 104 -3.97 -24.95 -9.45
C ALA A 104 -2.44 -25.08 -9.31
N THR A 105 -1.84 -24.28 -8.44
CA THR A 105 -0.39 -24.31 -8.14
C THR A 105 -0.15 -24.73 -6.72
#